data_c488858cc9920ec23eabbd0a25d5363a
#
_entry.id   c488858cc9920ec23eabbd0a25d5363a
#
_cell.length_a   1.000
_cell.length_b   1.000
_cell.length_c   1.000
_cell.angle_alpha   90.00
_cell.angle_beta   90.00
_cell.angle_gamma   90.00
#
_symmetry.space_group_name_H-M   'P 1'
#
loop_
_entity.id
_entity.type
_entity.pdbx_description
1 polymer ?
#
loop_
_entity_poly.entity_id
_entity_poly.type
_entity_poly.pdbx_seq_one_letter_code
_entity_poly.pdbx_strand_id
1 'polypeptide(L)'
;MNPNYSNYQLHAKIEALEKFLNLNKFIECEKNSLEQIRSYYRINDWAYRHYHSQDGFMHFRISSNGCFTDEDVYYQPDSVSKYIKAGDVVMELGFGQGANLLYLARCHPDARFIGVDLSPLKKNAPSNVSTYQLDYSNLSKFEDNSVDVMYAFETIVHNTDKEKIYREVYRVLKPNGVIVIYDYALSDRLETFDPQIQKVIALLSKGGASAMIESFEELNTHYANCGLKLEEAIDHTRATLPDLKRLERKAAKILERPRLAKLMFWLLPDQFVSNIILGYFGYDSGNAGLGTYQEWILRKP
;
A
#
# COMPACT_ATOMS: atom_id res chain seq x y z
N MET A 1 -22.87 7.14 -5.93
CA MET A 1 -22.56 8.32 -5.09
C MET A 1 -22.37 9.52 -6.00
N ASN A 2 -22.57 10.74 -5.51
CA ASN A 2 -22.47 11.96 -6.34
C ASN A 2 -21.03 12.46 -6.33
N PRO A 3 -20.27 12.41 -7.45
CA PRO A 3 -18.87 12.88 -7.52
C PRO A 3 -18.71 14.35 -7.10
N ASN A 4 -19.71 15.17 -7.38
CA ASN A 4 -19.71 16.58 -6.98
C ASN A 4 -19.70 16.78 -5.46
N TYR A 5 -20.30 15.86 -4.69
CA TYR A 5 -20.27 15.92 -3.24
C TYR A 5 -18.87 15.66 -2.68
N SER A 6 -18.17 14.65 -3.19
CA SER A 6 -16.81 14.34 -2.74
C SER A 6 -15.83 15.43 -3.10
N ASN A 7 -15.94 16.05 -4.28
CA ASN A 7 -15.12 17.19 -4.66
C ASN A 7 -15.33 18.38 -3.69
N TYR A 8 -16.57 18.67 -3.32
CA TYR A 8 -16.86 19.70 -2.32
C TYR A 8 -16.20 19.39 -0.96
N GLN A 9 -16.27 18.14 -0.50
CA GLN A 9 -15.62 17.72 0.76
C GLN A 9 -14.10 17.86 0.70
N LEU A 10 -13.48 17.51 -0.42
CA LEU A 10 -12.03 17.66 -0.62
C LEU A 10 -11.62 19.14 -0.54
N HIS A 11 -12.34 20.05 -1.20
CA HIS A 11 -12.09 21.49 -1.08
C HIS A 11 -12.22 22.00 0.37
N ALA A 12 -13.30 21.64 1.05
CA ALA A 12 -13.51 22.02 2.45
C ALA A 12 -12.39 21.53 3.38
N LYS A 13 -11.86 20.33 3.14
CA LYS A 13 -10.73 19.77 3.88
C LYS A 13 -9.42 20.51 3.57
N ILE A 14 -9.18 20.87 2.33
CA ILE A 14 -8.00 21.68 1.92
C ILE A 14 -8.06 23.02 2.66
N GLU A 15 -9.15 23.75 2.57
CA GLU A 15 -9.34 25.04 3.25
C GLU A 15 -9.20 24.92 4.78
N ALA A 16 -9.67 23.84 5.37
CA ALA A 16 -9.51 23.60 6.80
C ALA A 16 -8.05 23.43 7.22
N LEU A 17 -7.24 22.71 6.42
CA LEU A 17 -5.82 22.53 6.69
C LEU A 17 -5.01 23.81 6.43
N GLU A 18 -5.33 24.58 5.40
CA GLU A 18 -4.63 25.83 5.05
C GLU A 18 -4.72 26.91 6.14
N LYS A 19 -5.71 26.82 7.05
CA LYS A 19 -5.81 27.68 8.23
C LYS A 19 -4.63 27.55 9.20
N PHE A 20 -3.88 26.47 9.14
CA PHE A 20 -2.79 26.22 10.08
C PHE A 20 -1.56 25.52 9.48
N LEU A 21 -1.61 25.07 8.21
CA LEU A 21 -0.53 24.41 7.52
C LEU A 21 -0.35 25.04 6.14
N ASN A 22 0.88 25.43 5.81
CA ASN A 22 1.22 25.83 4.44
C ASN A 22 1.35 24.55 3.58
N LEU A 23 0.29 24.21 2.83
CA LEU A 23 0.23 22.97 2.06
C LEU A 23 1.29 22.91 0.97
N ASN A 24 1.61 24.02 0.29
CA ASN A 24 2.64 24.03 -0.75
C ASN A 24 4.00 23.66 -0.15
N LYS A 25 4.38 24.32 0.95
CA LYS A 25 5.62 24.00 1.68
C LYS A 25 5.61 22.57 2.23
N PHE A 26 4.46 22.09 2.67
CA PHE A 26 4.32 20.73 3.19
C PHE A 26 4.47 19.66 2.10
N ILE A 27 3.96 19.94 0.88
CA ILE A 27 4.04 19.05 -0.27
C ILE A 27 5.46 19.05 -0.88
N GLU A 28 6.20 20.18 -0.81
CA GLU A 28 7.60 20.23 -1.25
C GLU A 28 8.39 19.12 -0.56
N CYS A 29 8.62 18.05 -1.30
CA CYS A 29 9.11 16.79 -0.75
C CYS A 29 10.50 16.49 -1.29
N GLU A 30 11.38 16.07 -0.38
CA GLU A 30 12.58 15.34 -0.74
C GLU A 30 12.21 14.03 -1.45
N LYS A 31 13.04 13.61 -2.40
CA LYS A 31 12.84 12.31 -3.08
C LYS A 31 12.84 11.19 -2.06
N ASN A 32 11.85 10.29 -2.13
CA ASN A 32 11.77 9.13 -1.25
C ASN A 32 13.01 8.23 -1.42
N SER A 33 13.92 8.30 -0.46
CA SER A 33 15.04 7.37 -0.36
C SER A 33 14.62 6.12 0.44
N LEU A 34 15.33 5.01 0.26
CA LEU A 34 15.10 3.80 1.06
C LEU A 34 15.19 4.07 2.57
N GLU A 35 16.05 5.01 2.98
CA GLU A 35 16.17 5.41 4.38
C GLU A 35 14.95 6.18 4.87
N GLN A 36 14.38 7.05 4.04
CA GLN A 36 13.14 7.76 4.36
C GLN A 36 11.96 6.80 4.49
N ILE A 37 11.84 5.80 3.61
CA ILE A 37 10.82 4.74 3.72
C ILE A 37 11.01 3.96 5.02
N ARG A 38 12.22 3.53 5.36
CA ARG A 38 12.51 2.86 6.64
C ARG A 38 12.15 3.74 7.84
N SER A 39 12.50 5.03 7.79
CA SER A 39 12.20 6.00 8.85
C SER A 39 10.70 6.19 9.00
N TYR A 40 9.95 6.29 7.89
CA TYR A 40 8.50 6.41 7.89
C TYR A 40 7.84 5.24 8.63
N TYR A 41 8.17 4.00 8.26
CA TYR A 41 7.60 2.82 8.91
C TYR A 41 8.01 2.68 10.38
N ARG A 42 9.26 3.02 10.73
CA ARG A 42 9.73 3.02 12.12
C ARG A 42 8.96 4.03 12.98
N ILE A 43 8.73 5.24 12.49
CA ILE A 43 8.02 6.30 13.21
C ILE A 43 6.54 5.95 13.34
N ASN A 44 5.94 5.39 12.30
CA ASN A 44 4.52 5.06 12.27
C ASN A 44 4.18 3.67 12.84
N ASP A 45 5.17 2.83 13.23
CA ASP A 45 4.97 1.46 13.74
C ASP A 45 3.92 1.42 14.88
N TRP A 46 4.03 2.35 15.84
CA TRP A 46 3.07 2.46 16.93
C TRP A 46 1.67 2.84 16.44
N ALA A 47 1.56 3.78 15.50
CA ALA A 47 0.29 4.23 14.95
C ALA A 47 -0.40 3.11 14.16
N TYR A 48 0.35 2.37 13.35
CA TYR A 48 -0.17 1.21 12.63
C TYR A 48 -0.75 0.17 13.58
N ARG A 49 -0.04 -0.20 14.65
CA ARG A 49 -0.52 -1.17 15.65
C ARG A 49 -1.75 -0.69 16.41
N HIS A 50 -1.84 0.61 16.72
CA HIS A 50 -2.93 1.15 17.54
C HIS A 50 -4.18 1.52 16.72
N TYR A 51 -3.98 2.04 15.51
CA TYR A 51 -5.06 2.62 14.73
C TYR A 51 -5.43 1.78 13.51
N HIS A 52 -4.53 0.95 13.02
CA HIS A 52 -4.77 0.15 11.82
C HIS A 52 -5.06 -1.31 12.16
N SER A 53 -4.08 -2.08 12.64
CA SER A 53 -4.29 -3.49 13.04
C SER A 53 -3.36 -3.87 14.21
N GLN A 54 -3.93 -4.46 15.28
CA GLN A 54 -3.15 -4.97 16.42
C GLN A 54 -2.28 -6.17 16.02
N ASP A 55 -2.71 -6.95 15.04
CA ASP A 55 -1.99 -8.12 14.52
C ASP A 55 -0.83 -7.75 13.58
N GLY A 56 -0.76 -6.47 13.17
CA GLY A 56 0.32 -5.94 12.34
C GLY A 56 0.08 -6.08 10.84
N PHE A 57 -1.15 -6.25 10.40
CA PHE A 57 -1.51 -6.03 9.02
C PHE A 57 -1.41 -4.54 8.70
N MET A 58 -0.82 -4.19 7.57
CA MET A 58 -0.51 -2.79 7.24
C MET A 58 -1.25 -2.27 6.02
N HIS A 59 -1.90 -3.13 5.27
CA HIS A 59 -2.71 -2.80 4.10
C HIS A 59 -4.15 -2.44 4.48
N PHE A 60 -4.87 -1.75 3.59
CA PHE A 60 -6.28 -1.45 3.77
C PHE A 60 -7.13 -2.73 3.71
N ARG A 61 -8.23 -2.71 4.43
CA ARG A 61 -9.20 -3.81 4.43
C ARG A 61 -10.11 -3.71 3.22
N ILE A 62 -10.47 -4.86 2.68
CA ILE A 62 -11.44 -5.00 1.57
C ILE A 62 -12.74 -5.57 2.13
N SER A 63 -13.72 -4.70 2.30
CA SER A 63 -15.06 -5.02 2.81
C SER A 63 -15.99 -5.37 1.65
N SER A 64 -16.03 -6.63 1.23
CA SER A 64 -16.79 -7.10 0.05
C SER A 64 -18.30 -6.85 0.16
N ASN A 65 -18.84 -6.81 1.39
CA ASN A 65 -20.25 -6.55 1.67
C ASN A 65 -20.55 -5.05 1.88
N GLY A 66 -19.55 -4.16 1.75
CA GLY A 66 -19.68 -2.72 1.97
C GLY A 66 -19.74 -2.30 3.43
N CYS A 67 -19.56 -3.21 4.39
CA CYS A 67 -19.55 -2.94 5.82
C CYS A 67 -18.19 -3.35 6.40
N PHE A 68 -17.57 -2.44 7.16
CA PHE A 68 -16.29 -2.72 7.81
C PHE A 68 -16.43 -3.81 8.88
N THR A 69 -15.53 -4.80 8.81
CA THR A 69 -15.26 -5.74 9.90
C THR A 69 -13.74 -5.87 10.12
N ASP A 70 -13.32 -6.36 11.30
CA ASP A 70 -11.90 -6.55 11.56
C ASP A 70 -11.34 -7.73 10.74
N GLU A 71 -12.16 -8.70 10.39
CA GLU A 71 -11.84 -9.87 9.57
C GLU A 71 -11.57 -9.52 8.11
N ASP A 72 -12.05 -8.37 7.62
CA ASP A 72 -11.80 -7.91 6.23
C ASP A 72 -10.30 -7.79 5.90
N VAL A 73 -9.44 -7.78 6.91
CA VAL A 73 -7.98 -7.76 6.76
C VAL A 73 -7.41 -9.05 6.14
N TYR A 74 -8.17 -10.15 6.19
CA TYR A 74 -7.74 -11.42 5.62
C TYR A 74 -8.06 -11.57 4.13
N TYR A 75 -8.81 -10.64 3.53
CA TYR A 75 -9.21 -10.73 2.13
C TYR A 75 -8.00 -10.90 1.19
N GLN A 76 -6.99 -10.05 1.30
CA GLN A 76 -5.81 -10.09 0.43
C GLN A 76 -4.99 -11.38 0.61
N PRO A 77 -4.58 -11.79 1.83
CA PRO A 77 -3.87 -13.05 1.96
C PRO A 77 -4.73 -14.26 1.56
N ASP A 78 -6.05 -14.27 1.78
CA ASP A 78 -6.92 -15.36 1.35
C ASP A 78 -7.03 -15.43 -0.19
N SER A 79 -6.93 -14.31 -0.90
CA SER A 79 -6.86 -14.31 -2.37
C SER A 79 -5.59 -14.98 -2.87
N VAL A 80 -4.45 -14.74 -2.23
CA VAL A 80 -3.16 -15.39 -2.54
C VAL A 80 -3.19 -16.87 -2.21
N SER A 81 -3.85 -17.25 -1.10
CA SER A 81 -3.98 -18.63 -0.65
C SER A 81 -4.51 -19.59 -1.74
N LYS A 82 -5.33 -19.08 -2.67
CA LYS A 82 -5.91 -19.86 -3.79
C LYS A 82 -4.85 -20.38 -4.78
N TYR A 83 -3.68 -19.75 -4.83
CA TYR A 83 -2.59 -20.10 -5.74
C TYR A 83 -1.54 -21.00 -5.10
N ILE A 84 -1.58 -21.19 -3.76
CA ILE A 84 -0.55 -21.92 -3.01
C ILE A 84 -0.90 -23.40 -2.95
N LYS A 85 0.06 -24.24 -3.31
CA LYS A 85 -0.04 -25.72 -3.24
C LYS A 85 1.00 -26.29 -2.28
N ALA A 86 0.79 -27.51 -1.81
CA ALA A 86 1.77 -28.22 -1.03
C ALA A 86 3.10 -28.35 -1.79
N GLY A 87 4.20 -28.04 -1.14
CA GLY A 87 5.54 -28.05 -1.70
C GLY A 87 5.98 -26.76 -2.42
N ASP A 88 5.07 -25.79 -2.63
CA ASP A 88 5.40 -24.53 -3.27
C ASP A 88 6.39 -23.68 -2.45
N VAL A 89 7.14 -22.85 -3.15
CA VAL A 89 7.92 -21.74 -2.60
C VAL A 89 7.16 -20.46 -2.82
N VAL A 90 6.78 -19.80 -1.73
CA VAL A 90 5.98 -18.58 -1.71
C VAL A 90 6.82 -17.41 -1.23
N MET A 91 6.82 -16.27 -1.92
CA MET A 91 7.62 -15.10 -1.54
C MET A 91 6.75 -13.86 -1.36
N GLU A 92 6.87 -13.20 -0.19
CA GLU A 92 6.32 -11.88 0.07
C GLU A 92 7.36 -10.79 -0.17
N LEU A 93 7.03 -9.82 -1.01
CA LEU A 93 7.82 -8.62 -1.23
C LEU A 93 7.30 -7.51 -0.31
N GLY A 94 8.15 -7.01 0.60
CA GLY A 94 7.76 -5.99 1.56
C GLY A 94 6.87 -6.52 2.68
N PHE A 95 7.33 -7.51 3.46
CA PHE A 95 6.52 -8.14 4.50
C PHE A 95 6.18 -7.23 5.69
N GLY A 96 6.80 -6.06 5.85
CA GLY A 96 6.53 -5.10 6.92
C GLY A 96 6.63 -5.72 8.32
N GLN A 97 5.50 -5.80 9.05
CA GLN A 97 5.44 -6.46 10.36
C GLN A 97 5.26 -7.99 10.27
N GLY A 98 5.17 -8.56 9.07
CA GLY A 98 5.09 -9.99 8.79
C GLY A 98 3.72 -10.63 9.03
N ALA A 99 2.66 -9.84 9.16
CA ALA A 99 1.33 -10.39 9.48
C ALA A 99 0.82 -11.33 8.38
N ASN A 100 0.88 -10.91 7.12
CA ASN A 100 0.46 -11.73 5.98
C ASN A 100 1.33 -12.98 5.82
N LEU A 101 2.67 -12.79 5.88
CA LEU A 101 3.64 -13.87 5.78
C LEU A 101 3.37 -14.98 6.79
N LEU A 102 3.21 -14.59 8.06
CA LEU A 102 2.98 -15.53 9.16
C LEU A 102 1.59 -16.15 9.12
N TYR A 103 0.59 -15.41 8.65
CA TYR A 103 -0.77 -15.93 8.46
C TYR A 103 -0.77 -17.02 7.39
N LEU A 104 -0.30 -16.73 6.19
CA LEU A 104 -0.27 -17.68 5.08
C LEU A 104 0.61 -18.90 5.39
N ALA A 105 1.75 -18.71 6.05
CA ALA A 105 2.63 -19.82 6.44
C ALA A 105 1.97 -20.80 7.42
N ARG A 106 1.08 -20.31 8.30
CA ARG A 106 0.29 -21.18 9.19
C ARG A 106 -0.85 -21.89 8.45
N CYS A 107 -1.46 -21.21 7.46
CA CYS A 107 -2.52 -21.81 6.64
C CYS A 107 -1.97 -22.90 5.69
N HIS A 108 -0.69 -22.79 5.28
CA HIS A 108 -0.04 -23.70 4.33
C HIS A 108 1.26 -24.28 4.91
N PRO A 109 1.18 -25.17 5.91
CA PRO A 109 2.37 -25.71 6.60
C PRO A 109 3.28 -26.53 5.68
N ASP A 110 2.76 -27.07 4.58
CA ASP A 110 3.50 -27.87 3.60
C ASP A 110 4.17 -27.01 2.49
N ALA A 111 3.98 -25.70 2.49
CA ALA A 111 4.67 -24.75 1.61
C ALA A 111 5.83 -24.06 2.34
N ARG A 112 6.83 -23.57 1.60
CA ARG A 112 7.94 -22.79 2.13
C ARG A 112 7.72 -21.32 1.87
N PHE A 113 7.86 -20.49 2.90
CA PHE A 113 7.66 -19.06 2.80
C PHE A 113 8.96 -18.28 2.92
N ILE A 114 9.11 -17.29 2.07
CA ILE A 114 10.23 -16.35 2.03
C ILE A 114 9.66 -14.93 2.17
N GLY A 115 10.12 -14.20 3.18
CA GLY A 115 9.81 -12.78 3.31
C GLY A 115 11.03 -11.91 2.97
N VAL A 116 10.84 -10.88 2.17
CA VAL A 116 11.86 -9.89 1.80
C VAL A 116 11.40 -8.51 2.23
N ASP A 117 12.19 -7.80 3.05
CA ASP A 117 11.87 -6.44 3.51
C ASP A 117 13.16 -5.67 3.84
N LEU A 118 13.06 -4.35 3.85
CA LEU A 118 14.16 -3.47 4.29
C LEU A 118 14.43 -3.58 5.79
N SER A 119 13.46 -4.06 6.57
CA SER A 119 13.52 -4.22 8.03
C SER A 119 13.49 -5.71 8.42
N PRO A 120 14.10 -6.10 9.54
CA PRO A 120 14.03 -7.48 10.01
C PRO A 120 12.65 -7.81 10.59
N LEU A 121 12.23 -9.06 10.44
CA LEU A 121 11.04 -9.58 11.14
C LEU A 121 11.28 -9.56 12.65
N LYS A 122 10.36 -8.94 13.40
CA LYS A 122 10.44 -8.84 14.86
C LYS A 122 9.65 -9.92 15.61
N LYS A 123 8.92 -10.77 14.89
CA LYS A 123 8.07 -11.84 15.44
C LYS A 123 8.72 -13.20 15.26
N ASN A 124 8.38 -14.14 16.13
CA ASN A 124 8.77 -15.53 15.94
C ASN A 124 8.08 -16.11 14.71
N ALA A 125 8.87 -16.71 13.83
CA ALA A 125 8.39 -17.32 12.60
C ALA A 125 8.25 -18.84 12.76
N PRO A 126 7.25 -19.48 12.11
CA PRO A 126 7.19 -20.93 11.95
C PRO A 126 8.40 -21.48 11.20
N SER A 127 8.66 -22.78 11.33
CA SER A 127 9.83 -23.44 10.71
C SER A 127 9.84 -23.39 9.18
N ASN A 128 8.69 -23.22 8.55
CA ASN A 128 8.56 -23.09 7.09
C ASN A 128 8.73 -21.65 6.57
N VAL A 129 9.14 -20.68 7.43
CA VAL A 129 9.37 -19.28 7.06
C VAL A 129 10.84 -18.91 7.18
N SER A 130 11.37 -18.28 6.14
CA SER A 130 12.69 -17.63 6.13
C SER A 130 12.54 -16.15 5.75
N THR A 131 13.24 -15.24 6.43
CA THR A 131 13.18 -13.81 6.11
C THR A 131 14.55 -13.25 5.78
N TYR A 132 14.58 -12.29 4.86
CA TYR A 132 15.81 -11.64 4.39
C TYR A 132 15.63 -10.13 4.44
N GLN A 133 16.60 -9.48 5.10
CA GLN A 133 16.64 -8.02 5.13
C GLN A 133 17.37 -7.51 3.89
N LEU A 134 16.62 -7.21 2.82
CA LEU A 134 17.16 -6.69 1.56
C LEU A 134 16.08 -5.90 0.79
N ASP A 135 16.52 -5.14 -0.20
CA ASP A 135 15.65 -4.45 -1.15
C ASP A 135 15.16 -5.46 -2.20
N TYR A 136 13.83 -5.61 -2.33
CA TYR A 136 13.23 -6.51 -3.32
C TYR A 136 13.42 -6.06 -4.78
N SER A 137 13.94 -4.86 -5.03
CA SER A 137 14.43 -4.48 -6.37
C SER A 137 15.74 -5.15 -6.75
N ASN A 138 16.33 -5.94 -5.83
CA ASN A 138 17.52 -6.76 -6.04
C ASN A 138 17.34 -8.11 -5.33
N LEU A 139 16.84 -9.09 -6.05
CA LEU A 139 16.66 -10.47 -5.59
C LEU A 139 17.81 -11.40 -6.03
N SER A 140 19.01 -10.87 -6.29
CA SER A 140 20.17 -11.64 -6.75
C SER A 140 20.60 -12.79 -5.82
N LYS A 141 20.13 -12.77 -4.57
CA LYS A 141 20.31 -13.87 -3.61
C LYS A 141 19.50 -15.12 -3.97
N PHE A 142 18.48 -15.00 -4.80
CA PHE A 142 17.59 -16.08 -5.19
C PHE A 142 17.86 -16.49 -6.63
N GLU A 143 17.81 -17.81 -6.86
CA GLU A 143 18.03 -18.38 -8.17
C GLU A 143 16.91 -18.07 -9.15
N ASP A 144 17.21 -18.08 -10.43
CA ASP A 144 16.22 -17.96 -11.49
C ASP A 144 15.21 -19.13 -11.40
N ASN A 145 13.94 -18.86 -11.66
CA ASN A 145 12.90 -19.89 -11.68
C ASN A 145 12.81 -20.71 -10.37
N SER A 146 12.93 -20.05 -9.21
CA SER A 146 12.96 -20.72 -7.91
C SER A 146 11.71 -20.56 -7.06
N VAL A 147 10.79 -19.61 -7.41
CA VAL A 147 9.59 -19.28 -6.66
C VAL A 147 8.33 -19.58 -7.46
N ASP A 148 7.33 -20.23 -6.84
CA ASP A 148 6.07 -20.61 -7.47
C ASP A 148 5.03 -19.47 -7.40
N VAL A 149 4.92 -18.83 -6.22
CA VAL A 149 3.95 -17.77 -5.95
C VAL A 149 4.65 -16.59 -5.30
N MET A 150 4.42 -15.38 -5.83
CA MET A 150 4.82 -14.13 -5.17
C MET A 150 3.61 -13.31 -4.81
N TYR A 151 3.74 -12.42 -3.83
CA TYR A 151 2.76 -11.39 -3.56
C TYR A 151 3.39 -10.13 -2.97
N ALA A 152 2.70 -9.00 -3.17
CA ALA A 152 3.11 -7.68 -2.71
C ALA A 152 1.86 -6.87 -2.35
N PHE A 153 1.77 -6.40 -1.09
CA PHE A 153 0.62 -5.63 -0.62
C PHE A 153 1.06 -4.23 -0.20
N GLU A 154 0.64 -3.21 -0.97
CA GLU A 154 0.90 -1.78 -0.72
C GLU A 154 2.40 -1.49 -0.52
N THR A 155 3.24 -2.05 -1.36
CA THR A 155 4.70 -1.93 -1.22
C THR A 155 5.41 -1.47 -2.51
N ILE A 156 4.95 -1.90 -3.69
CA ILE A 156 5.59 -1.53 -4.97
C ILE A 156 5.45 -0.02 -5.24
N VAL A 157 4.39 0.59 -4.76
CA VAL A 157 4.13 2.04 -4.83
C VAL A 157 5.26 2.90 -4.23
N HIS A 158 6.06 2.36 -3.32
CA HIS A 158 7.18 3.10 -2.70
C HIS A 158 8.41 3.22 -3.61
N ASN A 159 8.54 2.38 -4.63
CA ASN A 159 9.71 2.35 -5.50
C ASN A 159 9.49 3.19 -6.76
N THR A 160 10.52 3.95 -7.14
CA THR A 160 10.51 4.79 -8.35
C THR A 160 10.88 4.02 -9.62
N ASP A 161 11.53 2.87 -9.50
CA ASP A 161 11.95 2.01 -10.63
C ASP A 161 11.20 0.68 -10.56
N LYS A 162 9.94 0.70 -10.97
CA LYS A 162 9.06 -0.47 -10.94
C LYS A 162 9.49 -1.55 -11.96
N GLU A 163 10.05 -1.14 -13.11
CA GLU A 163 10.56 -2.11 -14.08
C GLU A 163 11.69 -2.96 -13.51
N LYS A 164 12.56 -2.36 -12.69
CA LYS A 164 13.62 -3.13 -12.02
C LYS A 164 13.04 -4.21 -11.11
N ILE A 165 11.96 -3.90 -10.38
CA ILE A 165 11.27 -4.89 -9.55
C ILE A 165 10.67 -6.00 -10.42
N TYR A 166 9.93 -5.64 -11.47
CA TYR A 166 9.27 -6.63 -12.32
C TYR A 166 10.26 -7.52 -13.10
N ARG A 167 11.45 -7.00 -13.45
CA ARG A 167 12.54 -7.85 -14.02
C ARG A 167 13.02 -8.90 -13.02
N GLU A 168 13.22 -8.52 -11.76
CA GLU A 168 13.61 -9.45 -10.70
C GLU A 168 12.48 -10.45 -10.39
N VAL A 169 11.24 -9.99 -10.32
CA VAL A 169 10.06 -10.85 -10.19
C VAL A 169 10.00 -11.87 -11.32
N TYR A 170 10.13 -11.42 -12.58
CA TYR A 170 10.14 -12.29 -13.75
C TYR A 170 11.28 -13.32 -13.69
N ARG A 171 12.48 -12.88 -13.32
CA ARG A 171 13.65 -13.76 -13.23
C ARG A 171 13.45 -14.88 -12.20
N VAL A 172 12.97 -14.52 -11.01
CA VAL A 172 12.89 -15.44 -9.87
C VAL A 172 11.64 -16.32 -9.93
N LEU A 173 10.52 -15.86 -10.52
CA LEU A 173 9.33 -16.70 -10.73
C LEU A 173 9.64 -17.87 -11.67
N LYS A 174 9.12 -19.05 -11.34
CA LYS A 174 9.10 -20.21 -12.25
C LYS A 174 8.22 -19.94 -13.47
N PRO A 175 8.43 -20.66 -14.60
CA PRO A 175 7.45 -20.69 -15.69
C PRO A 175 6.06 -21.09 -15.13
N ASN A 176 5.01 -20.39 -15.55
CA ASN A 176 3.66 -20.46 -15.01
C ASN A 176 3.49 -19.98 -13.55
N GLY A 177 4.54 -19.47 -12.90
CA GLY A 177 4.47 -18.84 -11.58
C GLY A 177 3.63 -17.57 -11.61
N VAL A 178 3.02 -17.22 -10.48
CA VAL A 178 2.09 -16.09 -10.35
C VAL A 178 2.61 -15.08 -9.33
N ILE A 179 2.37 -13.79 -9.60
CA ILE A 179 2.46 -12.75 -8.58
C ILE A 179 1.10 -12.06 -8.43
N VAL A 180 0.63 -11.91 -7.18
CA VAL A 180 -0.56 -11.16 -6.81
C VAL A 180 -0.13 -9.85 -6.14
N ILE A 181 -0.59 -8.74 -6.68
CA ILE A 181 -0.23 -7.40 -6.21
C ILE A 181 -1.50 -6.66 -5.81
N TYR A 182 -1.51 -6.10 -4.61
CA TYR A 182 -2.50 -5.10 -4.18
C TYR A 182 -1.79 -3.78 -3.98
N ASP A 183 -2.17 -2.78 -4.76
CA ASP A 183 -1.54 -1.46 -4.67
C ASP A 183 -2.46 -0.37 -5.27
N TYR A 184 -1.96 0.86 -5.28
CA TYR A 184 -2.69 2.03 -5.76
C TYR A 184 -2.34 2.36 -7.20
N ALA A 185 -3.33 2.87 -7.95
CA ALA A 185 -3.12 3.52 -9.23
C ALA A 185 -3.84 4.88 -9.26
N LEU A 186 -3.29 5.84 -10.00
CA LEU A 186 -4.00 7.07 -10.32
C LEU A 186 -5.17 6.78 -11.24
N SER A 187 -6.21 7.59 -11.11
CA SER A 187 -7.29 7.61 -12.08
C SER A 187 -6.81 8.23 -13.39
N ASP A 188 -7.16 7.61 -14.51
CA ASP A 188 -6.93 8.17 -15.86
C ASP A 188 -7.67 9.51 -16.07
N ARG A 189 -8.58 9.84 -15.15
CA ARG A 189 -9.34 11.09 -15.17
C ARG A 189 -8.73 12.21 -14.32
N LEU A 190 -7.52 12.02 -13.78
CA LEU A 190 -6.91 12.97 -12.86
C LEU A 190 -6.85 14.40 -13.41
N GLU A 191 -6.55 14.55 -14.70
CA GLU A 191 -6.46 15.86 -15.37
C GLU A 191 -7.81 16.60 -15.44
N THR A 192 -8.93 15.88 -15.28
CA THR A 192 -10.27 16.49 -15.29
C THR A 192 -10.65 17.15 -13.96
N PHE A 193 -9.85 16.92 -12.91
CA PHE A 193 -10.10 17.51 -11.59
C PHE A 193 -9.46 18.90 -11.49
N ASP A 194 -10.07 19.72 -10.63
CA ASP A 194 -9.56 21.03 -10.27
C ASP A 194 -8.11 20.93 -9.74
N PRO A 195 -7.20 21.87 -10.10
CA PRO A 195 -5.82 21.85 -9.64
C PRO A 195 -5.62 21.81 -8.12
N GLN A 196 -6.55 22.37 -7.34
CA GLN A 196 -6.49 22.24 -5.88
C GLN A 196 -6.78 20.82 -5.42
N ILE A 197 -7.73 20.14 -6.08
CA ILE A 197 -8.00 18.72 -5.80
C ILE A 197 -6.80 17.85 -6.21
N GLN A 198 -6.13 18.17 -7.30
CA GLN A 198 -4.92 17.45 -7.72
C GLN A 198 -3.80 17.53 -6.65
N LYS A 199 -3.71 18.62 -5.86
CA LYS A 199 -2.78 18.69 -4.71
C LYS A 199 -3.02 17.59 -3.68
N VAL A 200 -4.24 17.08 -3.58
CA VAL A 200 -4.55 15.97 -2.66
C VAL A 200 -3.73 14.73 -2.99
N ILE A 201 -3.46 14.47 -4.26
CA ILE A 201 -2.60 13.33 -4.66
C ILE A 201 -1.19 13.47 -4.06
N ALA A 202 -0.61 14.67 -4.11
CA ALA A 202 0.70 14.90 -3.50
C ALA A 202 0.66 14.73 -1.97
N LEU A 203 -0.44 15.14 -1.31
CA LEU A 203 -0.66 14.91 0.12
C LEU A 203 -0.80 13.41 0.44
N LEU A 204 -1.51 12.66 -0.38
CA LEU A 204 -1.67 11.21 -0.22
C LEU A 204 -0.34 10.49 -0.44
N SER A 205 0.41 10.84 -1.49
CA SER A 205 1.73 10.27 -1.78
C SER A 205 2.70 10.51 -0.62
N LYS A 206 2.78 11.74 -0.12
CA LYS A 206 3.60 12.05 1.06
C LYS A 206 3.09 11.31 2.31
N GLY A 207 1.78 11.24 2.48
CA GLY A 207 1.13 10.56 3.61
C GLY A 207 1.43 9.09 3.68
N GLY A 208 1.52 8.42 2.54
CA GLY A 208 1.85 7.00 2.39
C GLY A 208 3.34 6.72 2.18
N ALA A 209 4.21 7.74 2.22
CA ALA A 209 5.61 7.62 1.80
C ALA A 209 5.76 6.98 0.42
N SER A 210 4.77 7.18 -0.45
CA SER A 210 4.76 6.64 -1.80
C SER A 210 5.68 7.44 -2.70
N ALA A 211 6.31 6.78 -3.67
CA ALA A 211 6.84 7.44 -4.85
C ALA A 211 5.69 8.12 -5.62
N MET A 212 5.97 8.71 -6.77
CA MET A 212 4.88 9.19 -7.63
C MET A 212 3.95 8.02 -7.96
N ILE A 213 2.66 8.14 -7.60
CA ILE A 213 1.66 7.14 -7.93
C ILE A 213 1.40 7.28 -9.44
N GLU A 214 1.46 6.18 -10.15
CA GLU A 214 1.29 6.11 -11.61
C GLU A 214 -0.13 5.69 -11.97
N SER A 215 -0.53 5.95 -13.21
CA SER A 215 -1.80 5.48 -13.75
C SER A 215 -1.83 3.97 -13.91
N PHE A 216 -3.03 3.41 -14.03
CA PHE A 216 -3.21 1.99 -14.30
C PHE A 216 -2.50 1.55 -15.59
N GLU A 217 -2.52 2.37 -16.63
CA GLU A 217 -1.89 2.08 -17.94
C GLU A 217 -0.35 2.11 -17.84
N GLU A 218 0.23 3.07 -17.12
CA GLU A 218 1.67 3.12 -16.87
C GLU A 218 2.15 1.87 -16.11
N LEU A 219 1.43 1.48 -15.06
CA LEU A 219 1.74 0.28 -14.29
C LEU A 219 1.67 -0.98 -15.15
N ASN A 220 0.65 -1.10 -16.02
CA ASN A 220 0.52 -2.21 -16.96
C ASN A 220 1.70 -2.27 -17.94
N THR A 221 2.19 -1.12 -18.37
CA THR A 221 3.34 -1.05 -19.27
C THR A 221 4.61 -1.61 -18.63
N HIS A 222 4.86 -1.28 -17.36
CA HIS A 222 6.07 -1.73 -16.66
C HIS A 222 6.18 -3.25 -16.57
N TYR A 223 5.13 -3.96 -16.15
CA TYR A 223 5.22 -5.42 -16.04
C TYR A 223 5.19 -6.11 -17.42
N ALA A 224 4.46 -5.56 -18.38
CA ALA A 224 4.42 -6.09 -19.75
C ALA A 224 5.80 -6.01 -20.42
N ASN A 225 6.51 -4.89 -20.26
CA ASN A 225 7.90 -4.72 -20.75
C ASN A 225 8.87 -5.75 -20.16
N CYS A 226 8.56 -6.29 -18.98
CA CYS A 226 9.36 -7.32 -18.32
C CYS A 226 8.94 -8.75 -18.69
N GLY A 227 7.92 -8.93 -19.54
CA GLY A 227 7.45 -10.24 -20.01
C GLY A 227 6.38 -10.90 -19.13
N LEU A 228 5.94 -10.24 -18.06
CA LEU A 228 4.81 -10.71 -17.25
C LEU A 228 3.49 -10.46 -18.01
N LYS A 229 2.55 -11.39 -17.91
CA LYS A 229 1.22 -11.28 -18.51
C LYS A 229 0.17 -11.00 -17.47
N LEU A 230 -0.66 -10.00 -17.68
CA LEU A 230 -1.85 -9.75 -16.88
C LEU A 230 -2.87 -10.87 -17.15
N GLU A 231 -3.25 -11.61 -16.09
CA GLU A 231 -4.37 -12.55 -16.12
C GLU A 231 -5.67 -11.88 -15.73
N GLU A 232 -5.63 -11.09 -14.65
CA GLU A 232 -6.80 -10.40 -14.13
C GLU A 232 -6.38 -9.10 -13.43
N ALA A 233 -7.24 -8.07 -13.52
CA ALA A 233 -7.16 -6.86 -12.73
C ALA A 233 -8.54 -6.57 -12.12
N ILE A 234 -8.59 -6.38 -10.81
CA ILE A 234 -9.84 -6.15 -10.08
C ILE A 234 -9.76 -4.84 -9.32
N ASP A 235 -10.75 -3.98 -9.53
CA ASP A 235 -10.88 -2.70 -8.81
C ASP A 235 -11.61 -2.90 -7.48
N HIS A 236 -10.89 -2.81 -6.38
CA HIS A 236 -11.39 -2.90 -5.02
C HIS A 236 -11.66 -1.54 -4.38
N THR A 237 -11.55 -0.43 -5.10
CA THR A 237 -11.68 0.93 -4.56
C THR A 237 -12.92 1.10 -3.69
N ARG A 238 -14.08 0.64 -4.17
CA ARG A 238 -15.33 0.74 -3.40
C ARG A 238 -15.32 -0.11 -2.13
N ALA A 239 -14.68 -1.26 -2.19
CA ALA A 239 -14.62 -2.18 -1.07
C ALA A 239 -13.63 -1.72 0.02
N THR A 240 -12.68 -0.81 -0.28
CA THR A 240 -11.81 -0.19 0.73
C THR A 240 -12.44 1.03 1.41
N LEU A 241 -13.50 1.62 0.85
CA LEU A 241 -14.14 2.83 1.41
C LEU A 241 -14.60 2.68 2.87
N PRO A 242 -15.15 1.56 3.34
CA PRO A 242 -15.51 1.40 4.75
C PRO A 242 -14.32 1.56 5.70
N ASP A 243 -13.15 1.01 5.38
CA ASP A 243 -11.94 1.16 6.18
C ASP A 243 -11.38 2.59 6.09
N LEU A 244 -11.31 3.17 4.89
CA LEU A 244 -10.92 4.57 4.68
C LEU A 244 -11.81 5.52 5.47
N LYS A 245 -13.13 5.27 5.54
CA LYS A 245 -14.07 6.08 6.35
C LYS A 245 -13.81 5.96 7.84
N ARG A 246 -13.41 4.78 8.30
CA ARG A 246 -13.00 4.55 9.68
C ARG A 246 -11.73 5.37 10.02
N LEU A 247 -10.72 5.36 9.14
CA LEU A 247 -9.48 6.13 9.31
C LEU A 247 -9.74 7.63 9.28
N GLU A 248 -10.56 8.09 8.35
CA GLU A 248 -10.97 9.50 8.24
C GLU A 248 -11.58 10.00 9.56
N ARG A 249 -12.54 9.25 10.14
CA ARG A 249 -13.16 9.61 11.42
C ARG A 249 -12.16 9.76 12.57
N LYS A 250 -11.09 8.97 12.55
CA LYS A 250 -9.99 9.08 13.54
C LYS A 250 -9.16 10.34 13.30
N ALA A 251 -8.78 10.61 12.05
CA ALA A 251 -7.99 11.77 11.66
C ALA A 251 -8.77 13.08 11.89
N ALA A 252 -10.06 13.13 11.56
CA ALA A 252 -10.92 14.29 11.73
C ALA A 252 -10.99 14.76 13.20
N LYS A 253 -10.98 13.84 14.17
CA LYS A 253 -10.96 14.18 15.62
C LYS A 253 -9.78 15.08 16.00
N ILE A 254 -8.70 15.02 15.24
CA ILE A 254 -7.48 15.81 15.43
C ILE A 254 -7.53 17.07 14.55
N LEU A 255 -7.73 16.88 13.24
CA LEU A 255 -7.56 17.93 12.24
C LEU A 255 -8.69 18.98 12.26
N GLU A 256 -9.89 18.62 12.68
CA GLU A 256 -11.02 19.54 12.86
C GLU A 256 -10.92 20.38 14.16
N ARG A 257 -9.84 20.21 14.94
CA ARG A 257 -9.51 21.00 16.13
C ARG A 257 -8.25 21.81 15.89
N PRO A 258 -8.29 23.02 15.33
CA PRO A 258 -7.11 23.74 14.85
C PRO A 258 -6.02 23.97 15.91
N ARG A 259 -6.40 24.17 17.18
CA ARG A 259 -5.43 24.33 18.28
C ARG A 259 -4.67 23.03 18.57
N LEU A 260 -5.39 21.91 18.57
CA LEU A 260 -4.82 20.58 18.78
C LEU A 260 -3.96 20.18 17.58
N ALA A 261 -4.43 20.38 16.37
CA ALA A 261 -3.69 20.11 15.15
C ALA A 261 -2.38 20.88 15.10
N LYS A 262 -2.39 22.20 15.38
CA LYS A 262 -1.16 23.02 15.46
C LYS A 262 -0.17 22.48 16.49
N LEU A 263 -0.63 22.12 17.67
CA LEU A 263 0.22 21.57 18.71
C LEU A 263 0.84 20.24 18.28
N MET A 264 0.03 19.34 17.69
CA MET A 264 0.51 18.05 17.22
C MET A 264 1.51 18.20 16.08
N PHE A 265 1.28 19.08 15.10
CA PHE A 265 2.19 19.36 14.00
C PHE A 265 3.52 19.99 14.45
N TRP A 266 3.52 20.67 15.59
CA TRP A 266 4.74 21.19 16.19
C TRP A 266 5.53 20.15 16.99
N LEU A 267 4.84 19.17 17.61
CA LEU A 267 5.45 18.18 18.49
C LEU A 267 5.81 16.86 17.80
N LEU A 268 5.08 16.49 16.74
CA LEU A 268 5.22 15.18 16.10
C LEU A 268 6.08 15.26 14.82
N PRO A 269 6.79 14.18 14.50
CA PRO A 269 7.51 14.08 13.23
C PRO A 269 6.60 14.26 12.01
N ASP A 270 7.12 14.88 10.95
CA ASP A 270 6.39 15.10 9.70
C ASP A 270 5.78 13.82 9.11
N GLN A 271 6.47 12.68 9.23
CA GLN A 271 5.99 11.38 8.76
C GLN A 271 4.71 10.94 9.48
N PHE A 272 4.60 11.23 10.78
CA PHE A 272 3.41 10.91 11.55
C PHE A 272 2.23 11.83 11.18
N VAL A 273 2.52 13.12 11.02
CA VAL A 273 1.53 14.11 10.56
C VAL A 273 1.02 13.78 9.16
N SER A 274 1.92 13.38 8.26
CA SER A 274 1.60 12.97 6.90
C SER A 274 0.65 11.78 6.87
N ASN A 275 0.85 10.79 7.75
CA ASN A 275 -0.03 9.63 7.87
C ASN A 275 -1.45 10.03 8.36
N ILE A 276 -1.55 10.99 9.29
CA ILE A 276 -2.86 11.52 9.71
C ILE A 276 -3.57 12.20 8.52
N ILE A 277 -2.84 12.97 7.71
CA ILE A 277 -3.37 13.63 6.51
C ILE A 277 -3.84 12.60 5.48
N LEU A 278 -3.07 11.53 5.25
CA LEU A 278 -3.48 10.41 4.41
C LEU A 278 -4.83 9.84 4.86
N GLY A 279 -4.97 9.53 6.16
CA GLY A 279 -6.22 9.04 6.71
C GLY A 279 -7.39 10.03 6.55
N TYR A 280 -7.12 11.34 6.62
CA TYR A 280 -8.15 12.39 6.50
C TYR A 280 -8.70 12.52 5.08
N PHE A 281 -7.87 12.39 4.06
CA PHE A 281 -8.28 12.54 2.67
C PHE A 281 -8.68 11.24 1.99
N GLY A 282 -8.21 10.09 2.47
CA GLY A 282 -8.31 8.80 1.77
C GLY A 282 -9.73 8.45 1.32
N TYR A 283 -10.72 8.60 2.21
CA TYR A 283 -12.10 8.26 1.89
C TYR A 283 -12.69 9.13 0.76
N ASP A 284 -12.59 10.46 0.87
CA ASP A 284 -13.17 11.35 -0.14
C ASP A 284 -12.41 11.27 -1.47
N SER A 285 -11.10 11.01 -1.43
CA SER A 285 -10.28 10.79 -2.63
C SER A 285 -10.70 9.53 -3.39
N GLY A 286 -10.83 8.41 -2.70
CA GLY A 286 -11.33 7.16 -3.31
C GLY A 286 -12.77 7.30 -3.80
N ASN A 287 -13.63 7.96 -3.03
CA ASN A 287 -15.03 8.19 -3.39
C ASN A 287 -15.21 9.19 -4.55
N ALA A 288 -14.28 10.14 -4.71
CA ALA A 288 -14.22 11.06 -5.87
C ALA A 288 -13.63 10.40 -7.11
N GLY A 289 -12.90 9.30 -6.95
CA GLY A 289 -12.20 8.60 -8.03
C GLY A 289 -10.91 9.29 -8.44
N LEU A 290 -10.17 9.91 -7.50
CA LEU A 290 -8.82 10.46 -7.74
C LEU A 290 -7.79 9.35 -7.96
N GLY A 291 -7.97 8.22 -7.30
CA GLY A 291 -7.16 7.02 -7.43
C GLY A 291 -8.00 5.78 -7.22
N THR A 292 -7.42 4.65 -7.55
CA THR A 292 -8.03 3.32 -7.42
C THR A 292 -7.17 2.43 -6.55
N TYR A 293 -7.79 1.42 -5.95
CA TYR A 293 -7.12 0.33 -5.24
C TYR A 293 -7.32 -0.94 -6.04
N GLN A 294 -6.24 -1.48 -6.56
CA GLN A 294 -6.27 -2.54 -7.57
C GLN A 294 -5.65 -3.83 -7.04
N GLU A 295 -6.18 -4.95 -7.48
CA GLU A 295 -5.54 -6.25 -7.46
C GLU A 295 -5.07 -6.60 -8.87
N TRP A 296 -3.79 -6.89 -9.04
CA TRP A 296 -3.23 -7.42 -10.29
C TRP A 296 -2.78 -8.85 -10.08
N ILE A 297 -3.21 -9.73 -10.94
CA ILE A 297 -2.75 -11.11 -11.02
C ILE A 297 -1.92 -11.24 -12.29
N LEU A 298 -0.60 -11.34 -12.12
CA LEU A 298 0.34 -11.44 -13.22
C LEU A 298 0.98 -12.82 -13.24
N ARG A 299 1.22 -13.34 -14.45
CA ARG A 299 1.84 -14.64 -14.65
C ARG A 299 3.09 -14.55 -15.52
N LYS A 300 4.11 -15.34 -15.15
CA LYS A 300 5.22 -15.63 -16.04
C LYS A 300 4.80 -16.73 -17.01
N PRO A 301 4.84 -16.48 -18.34
CA PRO A 301 4.51 -17.48 -19.36
C PRO A 301 5.36 -18.74 -19.30
#